data_4c4d1ce02ec6d4c5b0a686ac1c28d537
#
_entry.id   4c4d1ce02ec6d4c5b0a686ac1c28d537
#
_cell.length_a   1.000
_cell.length_b   1.000
_cell.length_c   1.000
_cell.angle_alpha   90.00
_cell.angle_beta   90.00
_cell.angle_gamma   90.00
#
_symmetry.space_group_name_H-M   'P 1'
#
loop_
_entity.id
_entity.type
_entity.pdbx_description
1 polymer ?
#
loop_
_entity_poly.entity_id
_entity_poly.type
_entity_poly.pdbx_seq_one_letter_code
_entity_poly.pdbx_strand_id
1 'polypeptide(L)'
;HWHVSRGAIWVSITAHADPERVGFGDDAGVEAGLAARMDEAWGEPVFVGDAIADPLTGLHSALAAWATWQARECRWIPMSLSGTTAFAMSRVTHAAGVELESWQRIAESDRGPLSPLRRPRRHASAAGAHNGDLQKLLRFSH
;
A
#
# COMPACT_ATOMS: atom_id res chain seq x y z
N HIS A 1 21.07 7.80 2.67
CA HIS A 1 22.28 7.23 3.32
C HIS A 1 22.59 7.85 4.69
N TRP A 2 22.40 9.17 4.87
CA TRP A 2 22.73 9.88 6.11
C TRP A 2 22.03 9.33 7.38
N HIS A 3 20.74 8.95 7.27
CA HIS A 3 19.99 8.38 8.40
C HIS A 3 20.48 6.98 8.75
N VAL A 4 20.83 6.17 7.78
CA VAL A 4 21.32 4.80 7.97
C VAL A 4 22.67 4.81 8.69
N SER A 5 23.58 5.72 8.32
CA SER A 5 24.88 5.88 8.98
C SER A 5 24.77 6.30 10.45
N ARG A 6 23.60 6.79 10.89
CA ARG A 6 23.28 7.15 12.27
C ARG A 6 22.48 6.10 13.03
N GLY A 7 22.39 4.90 12.50
CA GLY A 7 21.72 3.79 13.18
C GLY A 7 20.22 3.68 12.91
N ALA A 8 19.69 4.34 11.86
CA ALA A 8 18.29 4.26 11.52
C ALA A 8 18.01 3.16 10.48
N ILE A 9 16.81 2.61 10.57
CA ILE A 9 16.19 1.86 9.48
C ILE A 9 15.35 2.87 8.68
N TRP A 10 15.64 2.99 7.39
CA TRP A 10 14.97 3.94 6.52
C TRP A 10 14.21 3.18 5.43
N VAL A 11 12.88 3.25 5.45
CA VAL A 11 12.03 2.72 4.39
C VAL A 11 11.61 3.88 3.48
N SER A 12 11.89 3.77 2.19
CA SER A 12 11.38 4.68 1.18
C SER A 12 10.38 3.95 0.29
N ILE A 13 9.22 4.55 0.07
CA ILE A 13 8.16 3.97 -0.75
C ILE A 13 7.96 4.88 -1.96
N THR A 14 7.99 4.26 -3.16
CA THR A 14 7.69 4.90 -4.45
C THR A 14 6.57 4.12 -5.14
N ALA A 15 5.86 4.74 -6.07
CA ALA A 15 4.84 4.03 -6.84
C ALA A 15 5.46 2.99 -7.78
N HIS A 16 6.51 3.39 -8.46
CA HIS A 16 7.19 2.60 -9.49
C HIS A 16 8.65 2.33 -9.11
N ALA A 17 9.31 1.45 -9.86
CA ALA A 17 10.75 1.19 -9.69
C ALA A 17 11.59 2.44 -9.99
N ASP A 18 11.15 3.27 -10.93
CA ASP A 18 11.69 4.60 -11.16
C ASP A 18 11.10 5.57 -10.14
N PRO A 19 11.90 6.13 -9.20
CA PRO A 19 11.42 7.02 -8.16
C PRO A 19 10.94 8.38 -8.67
N GLU A 20 11.34 8.78 -9.88
CA GLU A 20 10.91 10.04 -10.50
C GLU A 20 9.52 9.92 -11.17
N ARG A 21 9.06 8.70 -11.39
CA ARG A 21 7.73 8.45 -11.94
C ARG A 21 6.70 8.51 -10.83
N VAL A 22 5.83 9.51 -10.90
CA VAL A 22 4.70 9.67 -9.97
C VAL A 22 3.63 8.63 -10.28
N GLY A 23 3.04 8.06 -9.24
CA GLY A 23 1.94 7.10 -9.34
C GLY A 23 1.32 6.82 -7.98
N PHE A 24 0.25 6.04 -7.99
CA PHE A 24 -0.54 5.64 -6.83
C PHE A 24 -0.83 4.13 -6.88
N GLY A 25 -1.58 3.63 -5.92
CA GLY A 25 -1.80 2.20 -5.78
C GLY A 25 -2.50 1.54 -6.97
N ASP A 26 -3.40 2.23 -7.64
CA ASP A 26 -4.12 1.68 -8.79
C ASP A 26 -3.23 1.54 -10.03
N ASP A 27 -2.54 2.59 -10.44
CA ASP A 27 -1.65 2.54 -11.61
C ASP A 27 -0.40 1.67 -11.37
N ALA A 28 0.11 1.63 -10.14
CA ALA A 28 1.15 0.69 -9.73
C ALA A 28 0.66 -0.77 -9.78
N GLY A 29 -0.59 -1.04 -9.43
CA GLY A 29 -1.24 -2.34 -9.58
C GLY A 29 -1.38 -2.75 -11.04
N VAL A 30 -1.73 -1.83 -11.91
CA VAL A 30 -1.80 -2.06 -13.37
C VAL A 30 -0.41 -2.38 -13.92
N GLU A 31 0.62 -1.59 -13.56
CA GLU A 31 2.00 -1.86 -13.97
C GLU A 31 2.50 -3.24 -13.50
N ALA A 32 2.12 -3.65 -12.32
CA ALA A 32 2.42 -4.98 -11.78
C ALA A 32 1.75 -6.14 -12.56
N GLY A 33 0.80 -5.83 -13.45
CA GLY A 33 0.05 -6.81 -14.25
C GLY A 33 -1.23 -7.30 -13.57
N LEU A 34 -1.69 -6.67 -12.48
CA LEU A 34 -2.87 -7.11 -11.75
C LEU A 34 -4.14 -7.02 -12.58
N ALA A 35 -4.32 -5.92 -13.35
CA ALA A 35 -5.47 -5.77 -14.24
C ALA A 35 -5.50 -6.83 -15.36
N ALA A 36 -4.33 -7.23 -15.90
CA ALA A 36 -4.25 -8.31 -16.88
C ALA A 36 -4.67 -9.65 -16.27
N ARG A 37 -4.33 -9.91 -15.00
CA ARG A 37 -4.80 -11.10 -14.28
C ARG A 37 -6.30 -11.11 -14.06
N MET A 38 -6.90 -9.95 -13.84
CA MET A 38 -8.35 -9.85 -13.73
C MET A 38 -9.04 -10.10 -15.07
N ASP A 39 -8.46 -9.58 -16.16
CA ASP A 39 -8.94 -9.85 -17.52
C ASP A 39 -8.89 -11.35 -17.85
N GLU A 40 -7.78 -12.03 -17.53
CA GLU A 40 -7.65 -13.49 -17.68
C GLU A 40 -8.68 -14.26 -16.85
N ALA A 41 -9.00 -13.79 -15.64
CA ALA A 41 -9.90 -14.50 -14.72
C ALA A 41 -11.39 -14.23 -14.98
N TRP A 42 -11.75 -12.99 -15.34
CA TRP A 42 -13.14 -12.53 -15.43
C TRP A 42 -13.55 -12.02 -16.81
N GLY A 43 -12.61 -11.93 -17.75
CA GLY A 43 -12.87 -11.46 -19.11
C GLY A 43 -12.96 -9.95 -19.24
N GLU A 44 -12.57 -9.21 -18.20
CA GLU A 44 -12.47 -7.76 -18.23
C GLU A 44 -11.38 -7.24 -17.27
N PRO A 45 -10.62 -6.19 -17.66
CA PRO A 45 -9.65 -5.58 -16.79
C PRO A 45 -10.36 -4.71 -15.74
N VAL A 46 -10.32 -5.13 -14.49
CA VAL A 46 -10.88 -4.38 -13.35
C VAL A 46 -9.83 -4.12 -12.29
N PHE A 47 -10.04 -3.09 -11.49
CA PHE A 47 -9.23 -2.85 -10.32
C PHE A 47 -9.58 -3.84 -9.20
N VAL A 48 -8.57 -4.32 -8.50
CA VAL A 48 -8.75 -5.17 -7.32
C VAL A 48 -8.84 -4.28 -6.09
N GLY A 49 -10.04 -4.07 -5.59
CA GLY A 49 -10.28 -3.19 -4.45
C GLY A 49 -10.02 -1.72 -4.80
N ASP A 50 -9.63 -0.95 -3.79
CA ASP A 50 -9.28 0.46 -3.90
C ASP A 50 -7.78 0.61 -3.57
N ALA A 51 -6.99 0.95 -4.58
CA ALA A 51 -5.54 1.16 -4.46
C ALA A 51 -4.80 0.03 -3.70
N ILE A 52 -5.08 -1.23 -4.05
CA ILE A 52 -4.60 -2.42 -3.30
C ILE A 52 -3.08 -2.46 -3.12
N ALA A 53 -2.31 -1.87 -4.02
CA ALA A 53 -0.86 -1.84 -3.92
C ALA A 53 -0.36 -1.02 -2.72
N ASP A 54 -1.12 -0.02 -2.25
CA ASP A 54 -0.76 0.79 -1.07
C ASP A 54 -0.75 -0.04 0.22
N PRO A 55 -1.89 -0.63 0.67
CA PRO A 55 -1.89 -1.42 1.90
C PRO A 55 -0.98 -2.64 1.81
N LEU A 56 -0.86 -3.27 0.64
CA LEU A 56 0.03 -4.40 0.43
C LEU A 56 1.50 -4.00 0.65
N THR A 57 1.92 -2.88 0.08
CA THR A 57 3.27 -2.36 0.27
C THR A 57 3.50 -1.89 1.69
N GLY A 58 2.49 -1.28 2.33
CA GLY A 58 2.55 -0.90 3.73
C GLY A 58 2.85 -2.11 4.65
N LEU A 59 2.16 -3.22 4.46
CA LEU A 59 2.39 -4.47 5.21
C LEU A 59 3.80 -5.03 4.98
N HIS A 60 4.24 -5.12 3.73
CA HIS A 60 5.59 -5.60 3.41
C HIS A 60 6.69 -4.69 3.94
N SER A 61 6.48 -3.38 3.88
CA SER A 61 7.40 -2.38 4.43
C SER A 61 7.52 -2.49 5.95
N ALA A 62 6.41 -2.66 6.65
CA ALA A 62 6.40 -2.87 8.09
C ALA A 62 7.12 -4.17 8.47
N LEU A 63 6.87 -5.25 7.75
CA LEU A 63 7.54 -6.54 7.96
C LEU A 63 9.05 -6.44 7.71
N ALA A 64 9.46 -5.80 6.62
CA ALA A 64 10.87 -5.61 6.29
C ALA A 64 11.60 -4.76 7.33
N ALA A 65 10.97 -3.67 7.79
CA ALA A 65 11.50 -2.83 8.85
C ALA A 65 11.65 -3.60 10.17
N TRP A 66 10.62 -4.37 10.53
CA TRP A 66 10.65 -5.19 11.74
C TRP A 66 11.70 -6.31 11.69
N ALA A 67 11.82 -7.01 10.57
CA ALA A 67 12.85 -8.03 10.38
C ALA A 67 14.26 -7.44 10.47
N THR A 68 14.47 -6.26 9.86
CA THR A 68 15.76 -5.54 9.95
C THR A 68 16.08 -5.12 11.38
N TRP A 69 15.06 -4.65 12.12
CA TRP A 69 15.20 -4.30 13.53
C TRP A 69 15.55 -5.52 14.40
N GLN A 70 14.89 -6.65 14.19
CA GLN A 70 15.19 -7.90 14.88
C GLN A 70 16.62 -8.38 14.60
N ALA A 71 17.11 -8.19 13.38
CA ALA A 71 18.48 -8.51 12.99
C ALA A 71 19.51 -7.52 13.57
N ARG A 72 19.06 -6.44 14.25
CA ARG A 72 19.91 -5.35 14.76
C ARG A 72 20.74 -4.67 13.66
N GLU A 73 20.17 -4.60 12.46
CA GLU A 73 20.78 -3.95 11.31
C GLU A 73 20.25 -2.54 11.12
N CYS A 74 21.07 -1.69 10.50
CA CYS A 74 20.69 -0.37 10.03
C CYS A 74 20.73 -0.39 8.51
N ARG A 75 19.58 -0.17 7.86
CA ARG A 75 19.48 -0.40 6.43
C ARG A 75 18.52 0.60 5.78
N TRP A 76 18.84 0.97 4.54
CA TRP A 76 17.88 1.56 3.63
C TRP A 76 17.14 0.46 2.88
N ILE A 77 15.81 0.53 2.90
CA ILE A 77 14.89 -0.44 2.32
C ILE A 77 14.03 0.31 1.29
N PRO A 78 14.45 0.33 0.02
CA PRO A 78 13.62 0.87 -1.04
C PRO A 78 12.50 -0.12 -1.39
N MET A 79 11.27 0.36 -1.41
CA MET A 79 10.09 -0.40 -1.79
C MET A 79 9.35 0.35 -2.89
N SER A 80 8.84 -0.37 -3.90
CA SER A 80 7.91 0.21 -4.86
C SER A 80 6.56 -0.51 -4.78
N LEU A 81 5.48 0.23 -4.96
CA LEU A 81 4.12 -0.33 -4.98
C LEU A 81 4.00 -1.39 -6.07
N SER A 82 4.45 -1.08 -7.28
CA SER A 82 4.41 -2.02 -8.42
C SER A 82 5.27 -3.25 -8.18
N GLY A 83 6.49 -3.10 -7.67
CA GLY A 83 7.39 -4.21 -7.39
C GLY A 83 6.87 -5.12 -6.28
N THR A 84 6.31 -4.55 -5.21
CA THR A 84 5.71 -5.32 -4.11
C THR A 84 4.49 -6.10 -4.59
N THR A 85 3.64 -5.47 -5.40
CA THR A 85 2.45 -6.13 -5.98
C THR A 85 2.86 -7.25 -6.92
N ALA A 86 3.82 -7.04 -7.82
CA ALA A 86 4.34 -8.08 -8.70
C ALA A 86 4.95 -9.25 -7.92
N PHE A 87 5.69 -8.96 -6.84
CA PHE A 87 6.23 -9.98 -5.95
C PHE A 87 5.12 -10.81 -5.30
N ALA A 88 4.10 -10.17 -4.75
CA ALA A 88 2.96 -10.86 -4.14
C ALA A 88 2.24 -11.75 -5.16
N MET A 89 1.96 -11.24 -6.35
CA MET A 89 1.34 -12.00 -7.44
C MET A 89 2.17 -13.21 -7.87
N SER A 90 3.49 -13.11 -7.87
CA SER A 90 4.37 -14.22 -8.23
C SER A 90 4.32 -15.40 -7.23
N ARG A 91 3.77 -15.17 -6.04
CA ARG A 91 3.62 -16.17 -4.97
C ARG A 91 2.23 -16.78 -4.92
N VAL A 92 1.29 -16.20 -5.63
CA VAL A 92 -0.07 -16.74 -5.70
C VAL A 92 -0.09 -17.83 -6.76
N THR A 93 -0.43 -19.05 -6.36
CA THR A 93 -0.82 -20.11 -7.31
C THR A 93 -2.16 -19.74 -7.91
N HIS A 94 -2.33 -19.98 -9.20
CA HIS A 94 -3.62 -19.75 -9.86
C HIS A 94 -4.74 -20.48 -9.12
N ALA A 95 -5.75 -19.75 -8.66
CA ALA A 95 -6.96 -20.36 -8.19
C ALA A 95 -7.61 -21.11 -9.38
N ALA A 96 -8.00 -22.35 -9.17
CA ALA A 96 -8.77 -23.08 -10.18
C ALA A 96 -10.12 -22.36 -10.37
N GLY A 97 -10.71 -22.45 -11.58
CA GLY A 97 -12.01 -21.80 -11.86
C GLY A 97 -13.09 -22.13 -10.83
N VAL A 98 -13.11 -23.36 -10.32
CA VAL A 98 -14.01 -23.81 -9.23
C VAL A 98 -13.81 -23.01 -7.93
N GLU A 99 -12.60 -22.57 -7.62
CA GLU A 99 -12.32 -21.77 -6.43
C GLU A 99 -12.82 -20.32 -6.61
N LEU A 100 -12.64 -19.75 -7.80
CA LEU A 100 -13.18 -18.41 -8.13
C LEU A 100 -14.70 -18.39 -8.08
N GLU A 101 -15.38 -19.41 -8.64
CA GLU A 101 -16.82 -19.56 -8.56
C GLU A 101 -17.32 -19.72 -7.10
N SER A 102 -16.54 -20.40 -6.26
CA SER A 102 -16.84 -20.53 -4.84
C SER A 102 -16.75 -19.19 -4.11
N TRP A 103 -15.70 -18.42 -4.37
CA TRP A 103 -15.53 -17.06 -3.81
C TRP A 103 -16.64 -16.12 -4.28
N GLN A 104 -17.00 -16.17 -5.56
CA GLN A 104 -18.08 -15.36 -6.09
C GLN A 104 -19.42 -15.68 -5.42
N ARG A 105 -19.75 -16.97 -5.25
CA ARG A 105 -20.97 -17.40 -4.52
C ARG A 105 -20.98 -16.93 -3.07
N ILE A 106 -19.84 -16.97 -2.38
CA ILE A 106 -19.70 -16.47 -1.02
C ILE A 106 -19.93 -14.95 -1.00
N ALA A 107 -19.29 -14.20 -1.89
CA ALA A 107 -19.46 -12.75 -2.00
C ALA A 107 -20.91 -12.34 -2.32
N GLU A 108 -21.60 -13.09 -3.18
CA GLU A 108 -23.00 -12.87 -3.50
C GLU A 108 -23.94 -13.21 -2.33
N SER A 109 -23.59 -14.21 -1.53
CA SER A 109 -24.39 -14.62 -0.36
C SER A 109 -24.15 -13.72 0.86
N ASP A 110 -22.94 -13.17 0.98
CA ASP A 110 -22.54 -12.30 2.12
C ASP A 110 -22.94 -10.85 1.85
N ARG A 111 -24.22 -10.65 1.52
CA ARG A 111 -24.82 -9.30 1.47
C ARG A 111 -25.18 -8.83 2.87
N GLY A 112 -24.24 -8.97 3.80
CA GLY A 112 -24.37 -8.39 5.14
C GLY A 112 -24.63 -6.88 5.05
N PRO A 113 -25.26 -6.27 6.06
CA PRO A 113 -25.46 -4.84 6.08
C PRO A 113 -24.09 -4.17 5.91
N LEU A 114 -23.95 -3.30 4.90
CA LEU A 114 -22.76 -2.47 4.73
C LEU A 114 -22.46 -1.83 6.09
N SER A 115 -21.23 -1.96 6.56
CA SER A 115 -20.79 -1.27 7.76
C SER A 115 -21.23 0.19 7.67
N PRO A 116 -21.89 0.74 8.69
CA PRO A 116 -22.35 2.12 8.61
C PRO A 116 -21.16 3.01 8.31
N LEU A 117 -21.26 3.82 7.24
CA LEU A 117 -20.25 4.79 6.88
C LEU A 117 -19.85 5.58 8.11
N ARG A 118 -18.57 5.56 8.47
CA ARG A 118 -18.06 6.39 9.55
C ARG A 118 -18.28 7.85 9.16
N ARG A 119 -19.25 8.48 9.79
CA ARG A 119 -19.44 9.92 9.62
C ARG A 119 -18.32 10.64 10.36
N PRO A 120 -17.63 11.60 9.74
CA PRO A 120 -16.62 12.39 10.43
C PRO A 120 -17.30 13.09 11.60
N ARG A 121 -16.71 12.97 12.79
CA ARG A 121 -17.23 13.66 14.00
C ARG A 121 -17.00 15.16 13.97
N ARG A 122 -16.08 15.63 13.14
CA ARG A 122 -15.70 17.03 12.97
C ARG A 122 -15.32 17.28 11.52
N HIS A 123 -15.51 18.50 11.08
CA HIS A 123 -14.98 18.93 9.78
C HIS A 123 -13.45 19.07 9.86
N ALA A 124 -12.77 18.82 8.74
CA ALA A 124 -11.35 19.14 8.62
C ALA A 124 -11.13 20.63 8.83
N SER A 125 -10.05 20.98 9.51
CA SER A 125 -9.63 22.37 9.61
C SER A 125 -9.28 22.91 8.21
N ALA A 126 -9.42 24.21 8.03
CA ALA A 126 -8.97 24.86 6.80
C ALA A 126 -7.48 24.58 6.56
N ALA A 127 -7.08 24.48 5.29
CA ALA A 127 -5.68 24.29 4.93
C ALA A 127 -4.81 25.37 5.59
N GLY A 128 -3.73 24.95 6.24
CA GLY A 128 -2.81 25.87 6.94
C GLY A 128 -3.24 26.34 8.32
N ALA A 129 -4.42 25.95 8.82
CA ALA A 129 -4.94 26.41 10.12
C ALA A 129 -3.99 26.14 11.30
N HIS A 130 -3.13 25.12 11.22
CA HIS A 130 -2.18 24.74 12.27
C HIS A 130 -0.72 25.13 11.98
N ASN A 131 -0.45 25.87 10.88
CA ASN A 131 0.92 26.25 10.52
C ASN A 131 1.61 27.09 11.61
N GLY A 132 0.87 27.96 12.29
CA GLY A 132 1.40 28.77 13.39
C GLY A 132 1.82 27.93 14.61
N ASP A 133 1.12 26.85 14.88
CA ASP A 133 1.44 25.94 15.99
C ASP A 133 2.68 25.08 15.66
N LEU A 134 2.81 24.63 14.42
CA LEU A 134 4.01 23.95 13.94
C LEU A 134 5.24 24.84 14.02
N GLN A 135 5.13 26.11 13.64
CA GLN A 135 6.24 27.08 13.74
C GLN A 135 6.68 27.32 15.19
N LYS A 136 5.74 27.33 16.15
CA LYS A 136 6.06 27.42 17.58
C LYS A 136 6.82 26.17 18.05
N LEU A 137 6.34 24.97 17.69
CA LEU A 137 7.00 23.72 18.06
C LEU A 137 8.42 23.62 17.50
N LEU A 138 8.65 24.06 16.27
CA LEU A 138 9.99 24.05 15.64
C LEU A 138 10.97 25.04 16.26
N ARG A 139 10.50 26.14 16.86
CA ARG A 139 11.34 27.13 17.55
C ARG A 139 11.87 26.66 18.90
N PHE A 140 11.27 25.66 19.52
CA PHE A 140 11.72 25.09 20.80
C PHE A 140 12.72 23.92 20.65
N SER A 141 13.13 23.60 19.42
CA SER A 141 14.06 22.47 19.13
C SER A 141 15.51 22.91 18.94
N HIS A 142 15.92 24.10 19.44
CA HIS A 142 17.29 24.61 19.42
C HIS A 142 17.83 24.82 20.81
#